data_7f0eb1fe23d305cb1d4c80dce5a4b6c4
#
_entry.id   7f0eb1fe23d305cb1d4c80dce5a4b6c4
#
_cell.length_a   1.000
_cell.length_b   1.000
_cell.length_c   1.000
_cell.angle_alpha   90.00
_cell.angle_beta   90.00
_cell.angle_gamma   90.00
#
_symmetry.space_group_name_H-M   'P 1'
#
loop_
_entity.id
_entity.type
_entity.pdbx_description
1 polymer ?
#
loop_
_entity_poly.entity_id
_entity_poly.type
_entity_poly.pdbx_seq_one_letter_code
_entity_poly.pdbx_strand_id
1 'polypeptide(L)'
;MMTAEMAMYYSAMLQVGLGDNFYRAFDKALEEEEPLSDFTLSLCDHISDVNEVLHILREYTLDKTVDEQNVCDLILDDIRIRYESGRMTRMNVVTTLYDVARILDKRWEGPWLYFYMMSDVADLYEEGIVSEAVFNQDFDVWWNAEERDVSKICDQWREHNNPPRKNGFWSKVRRFFRKSTKS
;
A
#
# COMPACT_ATOMS: atom_id res chain seq x y z
N MET A 1 -7.85 -5.48 -23.40
CA MET A 1 -7.02 -6.71 -23.37
C MET A 1 -6.40 -6.86 -21.99
N MET A 2 -6.49 -8.04 -21.35
CA MET A 2 -5.86 -8.35 -20.06
C MET A 2 -4.33 -8.33 -20.16
N THR A 3 -3.64 -7.67 -19.22
CA THR A 3 -2.18 -7.76 -19.08
C THR A 3 -1.81 -8.63 -17.87
N ALA A 4 -0.54 -9.02 -17.76
CA ALA A 4 -0.09 -9.81 -16.60
C ALA A 4 -0.18 -9.01 -15.30
N GLU A 5 0.12 -7.72 -15.34
CA GLU A 5 -0.01 -6.79 -14.21
C GLU A 5 -1.46 -6.66 -13.76
N MET A 6 -2.40 -6.50 -14.72
CA MET A 6 -3.83 -6.44 -14.40
C MET A 6 -4.34 -7.77 -13.81
N ALA A 7 -3.88 -8.91 -14.32
CA ALA A 7 -4.27 -10.21 -13.79
C ALA A 7 -3.76 -10.40 -12.35
N MET A 8 -2.53 -9.99 -12.06
CA MET A 8 -1.96 -10.02 -10.72
C MET A 8 -2.67 -9.04 -9.78
N TYR A 9 -2.95 -7.82 -10.23
CA TYR A 9 -3.73 -6.83 -9.48
C TYR A 9 -5.12 -7.37 -9.13
N TYR A 10 -5.87 -7.90 -10.10
CA TYR A 10 -7.20 -8.47 -9.85
C TYR A 10 -7.15 -9.66 -8.91
N SER A 11 -6.15 -10.53 -9.06
CA SER A 11 -5.96 -11.66 -8.14
C SER A 11 -5.76 -11.19 -6.70
N ALA A 12 -4.94 -10.17 -6.49
CA ALA A 12 -4.72 -9.60 -5.17
C ALA A 12 -6.00 -8.99 -4.58
N MET A 13 -6.70 -8.16 -5.37
CA MET A 13 -7.90 -7.45 -4.91
C MET A 13 -9.07 -8.41 -4.65
N LEU A 14 -9.25 -9.47 -5.44
CA LEU A 14 -10.24 -10.49 -5.18
C LEU A 14 -10.00 -11.21 -3.84
N GLN A 15 -8.74 -11.53 -3.53
CA GLN A 15 -8.38 -12.24 -2.29
C GLN A 15 -8.61 -11.40 -1.02
N VAL A 16 -8.54 -10.07 -1.13
CA VAL A 16 -8.88 -9.16 -0.01
C VAL A 16 -10.34 -8.67 -0.05
N GLY A 17 -11.18 -9.27 -0.89
CA GLY A 17 -12.62 -8.95 -0.96
C GLY A 17 -12.95 -7.65 -1.70
N LEU A 18 -12.03 -7.12 -2.49
CA LEU A 18 -12.20 -5.85 -3.24
C LEU A 18 -12.28 -6.07 -4.76
N GLY A 19 -12.92 -7.17 -5.18
CA GLY A 19 -12.96 -7.63 -6.58
C GLY A 19 -13.91 -6.88 -7.53
N ASP A 20 -14.61 -5.83 -7.10
CA ASP A 20 -15.61 -5.12 -7.92
C ASP A 20 -15.05 -4.55 -9.24
N ASN A 21 -13.77 -4.15 -9.25
CA ASN A 21 -13.10 -3.70 -10.49
C ASN A 21 -12.86 -4.84 -11.48
N PHE A 22 -12.55 -6.04 -10.97
CA PHE A 22 -12.42 -7.23 -11.81
C PHE A 22 -13.74 -7.57 -12.51
N TYR A 23 -14.84 -7.64 -11.77
CA TYR A 23 -16.14 -7.98 -12.35
C TYR A 23 -16.59 -6.95 -13.38
N ARG A 24 -16.38 -5.65 -13.12
CA ARG A 24 -16.67 -4.60 -14.11
C ARG A 24 -15.81 -4.71 -15.37
N ALA A 25 -14.53 -5.08 -15.22
CA ALA A 25 -13.64 -5.28 -16.36
C ALA A 25 -14.04 -6.52 -17.17
N PHE A 26 -14.50 -7.58 -16.51
CA PHE A 26 -15.02 -8.77 -17.15
C PHE A 26 -16.31 -8.47 -17.94
N ASP A 27 -17.29 -7.80 -17.33
CA ASP A 27 -18.53 -7.38 -18.00
C ASP A 27 -18.22 -6.54 -19.24
N LYS A 28 -17.29 -5.59 -19.11
CA LYS A 28 -16.84 -4.78 -20.25
C LYS A 28 -16.17 -5.60 -21.35
N ALA A 29 -15.37 -6.61 -21.00
CA ALA A 29 -14.76 -7.50 -21.99
C ALA A 29 -15.81 -8.30 -22.75
N LEU A 30 -16.87 -8.77 -22.10
CA LEU A 30 -18.00 -9.44 -22.75
C LEU A 30 -18.73 -8.55 -23.74
N GLU A 31 -18.79 -7.25 -23.50
CA GLU A 31 -19.46 -6.28 -24.37
C GLU A 31 -18.58 -5.82 -25.55
N GLU A 32 -17.26 -5.72 -25.37
CA GLU A 32 -16.35 -5.07 -26.32
C GLU A 32 -15.49 -6.02 -27.14
N GLU A 33 -15.27 -7.26 -26.67
CA GLU A 33 -14.42 -8.22 -27.38
C GLU A 33 -15.22 -9.00 -28.44
N GLU A 34 -14.85 -8.88 -29.70
CA GLU A 34 -15.43 -9.67 -30.82
C GLU A 34 -14.31 -10.12 -31.80
N PRO A 35 -13.98 -11.42 -31.84
CA PRO A 35 -14.46 -12.53 -30.97
C PRO A 35 -13.90 -12.40 -29.54
N LEU A 36 -14.57 -13.05 -28.58
CA LEU A 36 -14.07 -13.17 -27.22
C LEU A 36 -12.70 -13.86 -27.18
N SER A 37 -11.80 -13.36 -26.36
CA SER A 37 -10.50 -14.00 -26.14
C SER A 37 -10.63 -15.34 -25.41
N ASP A 38 -9.68 -16.26 -25.61
CA ASP A 38 -9.63 -17.53 -24.88
C ASP A 38 -9.62 -17.32 -23.35
N PHE A 39 -8.99 -16.25 -22.89
CA PHE A 39 -8.98 -15.87 -21.48
C PHE A 39 -10.38 -15.48 -20.99
N THR A 40 -11.10 -14.62 -21.72
CA THR A 40 -12.47 -14.21 -21.36
C THR A 40 -13.42 -15.42 -21.42
N LEU A 41 -13.28 -16.29 -22.41
CA LEU A 41 -14.05 -17.53 -22.51
C LEU A 41 -13.81 -18.46 -21.31
N SER A 42 -12.55 -18.62 -20.87
CA SER A 42 -12.23 -19.46 -19.71
C SER A 42 -12.85 -18.94 -18.41
N LEU A 43 -13.08 -17.64 -18.29
CA LEU A 43 -13.74 -17.03 -17.14
C LEU A 43 -15.26 -17.21 -17.18
N CYS A 44 -15.90 -17.25 -18.35
CA CYS A 44 -17.36 -17.34 -18.48
C CYS A 44 -17.97 -18.50 -17.69
N ASP A 45 -17.33 -19.65 -17.72
CA ASP A 45 -17.82 -20.88 -17.06
C ASP A 45 -17.55 -20.89 -15.55
N HIS A 46 -16.66 -20.01 -15.05
CA HIS A 46 -16.12 -20.05 -13.69
C HIS A 46 -16.33 -18.74 -12.90
N ILE A 47 -16.94 -17.71 -13.48
CA ILE A 47 -17.03 -16.37 -12.90
C ILE A 47 -17.69 -16.32 -11.51
N SER A 48 -18.56 -17.30 -11.19
CA SER A 48 -19.23 -17.42 -9.90
C SER A 48 -18.39 -18.11 -8.81
N ASP A 49 -17.28 -18.76 -9.20
CA ASP A 49 -16.35 -19.42 -8.27
C ASP A 49 -15.04 -18.64 -8.19
N VAL A 50 -14.88 -17.89 -7.09
CA VAL A 50 -13.69 -17.06 -6.88
C VAL A 50 -12.40 -17.87 -6.89
N ASN A 51 -12.40 -19.12 -6.42
CA ASN A 51 -11.18 -19.95 -6.41
C ASN A 51 -10.76 -20.34 -7.83
N GLU A 52 -11.73 -20.68 -8.69
CA GLU A 52 -11.46 -20.98 -10.10
C GLU A 52 -11.00 -19.72 -10.84
N VAL A 53 -11.63 -18.57 -10.60
CA VAL A 53 -11.17 -17.28 -11.14
C VAL A 53 -9.73 -17.00 -10.72
N LEU A 54 -9.39 -17.17 -9.46
CA LEU A 54 -8.03 -16.98 -8.97
C LEU A 54 -7.03 -17.95 -9.60
N HIS A 55 -7.45 -19.21 -9.84
CA HIS A 55 -6.65 -20.18 -10.56
C HIS A 55 -6.38 -19.72 -12.00
N ILE A 56 -7.41 -19.32 -12.74
CA ILE A 56 -7.29 -18.81 -14.13
C ILE A 56 -6.37 -17.59 -14.19
N LEU A 57 -6.53 -16.61 -13.27
CA LEU A 57 -5.68 -15.42 -13.21
C LEU A 57 -4.21 -15.78 -12.94
N ARG A 58 -3.96 -16.77 -12.07
CA ARG A 58 -2.61 -17.25 -11.75
C ARG A 58 -1.98 -17.94 -12.96
N GLU A 59 -2.69 -18.86 -13.61
CA GLU A 59 -2.22 -19.54 -14.80
C GLU A 59 -1.88 -18.54 -15.92
N TYR A 60 -2.70 -17.49 -16.06
CA TYR A 60 -2.45 -16.43 -17.03
C TYR A 60 -1.12 -15.70 -16.81
N THR A 61 -0.61 -15.66 -15.59
CA THR A 61 0.63 -14.94 -15.24
C THR A 61 1.88 -15.81 -15.19
N LEU A 62 1.76 -17.16 -15.14
CA LEU A 62 2.87 -18.07 -14.87
C LEU A 62 4.10 -17.89 -15.78
N ASP A 63 3.87 -17.72 -17.09
CA ASP A 63 4.93 -17.63 -18.09
C ASP A 63 5.22 -16.20 -18.54
N LYS A 64 4.72 -15.20 -17.79
CA LYS A 64 4.82 -13.79 -18.15
C LYS A 64 5.72 -13.03 -17.19
N THR A 65 6.49 -12.12 -17.73
CA THR A 65 7.19 -11.13 -16.90
C THR A 65 6.17 -10.12 -16.40
N VAL A 66 6.15 -9.86 -15.10
CA VAL A 66 5.28 -8.90 -14.43
C VAL A 66 6.11 -7.74 -13.93
N ASP A 67 5.72 -6.53 -14.26
CA ASP A 67 6.26 -5.31 -13.66
C ASP A 67 5.60 -5.10 -12.28
N GLU A 68 6.30 -5.49 -11.22
CA GLU A 68 5.80 -5.39 -9.83
C GLU A 68 5.53 -3.95 -9.40
N GLN A 69 6.29 -2.97 -9.90
CA GLN A 69 6.02 -1.57 -9.59
C GLN A 69 4.66 -1.15 -10.17
N ASN A 70 4.39 -1.52 -11.40
CA ASN A 70 3.10 -1.24 -12.04
C ASN A 70 1.93 -1.92 -11.31
N VAL A 71 2.11 -3.15 -10.82
CA VAL A 71 1.07 -3.82 -9.99
C VAL A 71 0.83 -3.05 -8.69
N CYS A 72 1.89 -2.61 -8.00
CA CYS A 72 1.75 -1.80 -6.79
C CYS A 72 1.03 -0.47 -7.07
N ASP A 73 1.35 0.19 -8.17
CA ASP A 73 0.72 1.45 -8.56
C ASP A 73 -0.78 1.25 -8.85
N LEU A 74 -1.17 0.19 -9.56
CA LEU A 74 -2.57 -0.16 -9.81
C LEU A 74 -3.35 -0.40 -8.50
N ILE A 75 -2.75 -1.12 -7.54
CA ILE A 75 -3.35 -1.37 -6.23
C ILE A 75 -3.50 -0.05 -5.45
N LEU A 76 -2.45 0.77 -5.40
CA LEU A 76 -2.47 2.05 -4.68
C LEU A 76 -3.49 3.01 -5.26
N ASP A 77 -3.65 3.07 -6.58
CA ASP A 77 -4.64 3.92 -7.24
C ASP A 77 -6.07 3.49 -6.89
N ASP A 78 -6.36 2.18 -6.91
CA ASP A 78 -7.69 1.68 -6.51
C ASP A 78 -7.98 1.96 -5.02
N ILE A 79 -7.02 1.67 -4.14
CA ILE A 79 -7.16 1.95 -2.71
C ILE A 79 -7.31 3.45 -2.45
N ARG A 80 -6.59 4.31 -3.19
CA ARG A 80 -6.73 5.76 -3.10
C ARG A 80 -8.14 6.22 -3.45
N ILE A 81 -8.68 5.76 -4.57
CA ILE A 81 -10.06 6.07 -4.99
C ILE A 81 -11.05 5.65 -3.92
N ARG A 82 -10.88 4.47 -3.31
CA ARG A 82 -11.75 3.97 -2.24
C ARG A 82 -11.64 4.79 -0.96
N TYR A 83 -10.44 5.18 -0.58
CA TYR A 83 -10.18 6.00 0.60
C TYR A 83 -10.74 7.42 0.43
N GLU A 84 -10.43 8.10 -0.68
CA GLU A 84 -10.90 9.46 -0.98
C GLU A 84 -12.41 9.55 -1.13
N SER A 85 -13.07 8.48 -1.61
CA SER A 85 -14.54 8.38 -1.66
C SER A 85 -15.19 8.02 -0.32
N GLY A 86 -14.43 7.85 0.75
CA GLY A 86 -14.92 7.49 2.08
C GLY A 86 -15.37 6.03 2.22
N ARG A 87 -15.08 5.17 1.26
CA ARG A 87 -15.39 3.73 1.31
C ARG A 87 -14.41 2.92 2.17
N MET A 88 -13.27 3.50 2.52
CA MET A 88 -12.26 2.89 3.39
C MET A 88 -11.82 3.87 4.47
N THR A 89 -11.57 3.36 5.66
CA THR A 89 -10.91 4.10 6.75
C THR A 89 -9.38 4.01 6.61
N ARG A 90 -8.64 4.84 7.36
CA ARG A 90 -7.18 4.74 7.43
C ARG A 90 -6.70 3.34 7.83
N MET A 91 -7.34 2.75 8.84
CA MET A 91 -7.03 1.39 9.29
C MET A 91 -7.28 0.38 8.16
N ASN A 92 -8.43 0.46 7.46
CA ASN A 92 -8.70 -0.44 6.34
C ASN A 92 -7.66 -0.30 5.22
N VAL A 93 -7.16 0.90 4.94
CA VAL A 93 -6.08 1.09 3.95
C VAL A 93 -4.82 0.33 4.38
N VAL A 94 -4.38 0.53 5.63
CA VAL A 94 -3.16 -0.12 6.15
C VAL A 94 -3.29 -1.64 6.12
N THR A 95 -4.37 -2.18 6.70
CA THR A 95 -4.58 -3.63 6.79
C THR A 95 -4.74 -4.26 5.40
N THR A 96 -5.46 -3.61 4.48
CA THR A 96 -5.61 -4.12 3.11
C THR A 96 -4.28 -4.19 2.36
N LEU A 97 -3.45 -3.14 2.42
CA LEU A 97 -2.16 -3.15 1.75
C LEU A 97 -1.21 -4.20 2.34
N TYR A 98 -1.19 -4.33 3.66
CA TYR A 98 -0.45 -5.40 4.34
C TYR A 98 -0.91 -6.79 3.89
N ASP A 99 -2.22 -7.04 3.88
CA ASP A 99 -2.79 -8.33 3.47
C ASP A 99 -2.51 -8.64 2.00
N VAL A 100 -2.57 -7.66 1.11
CA VAL A 100 -2.22 -7.83 -0.31
C VAL A 100 -0.76 -8.31 -0.43
N ALA A 101 0.18 -7.64 0.21
CA ALA A 101 1.59 -8.03 0.14
C ALA A 101 1.82 -9.44 0.73
N ARG A 102 1.13 -9.79 1.81
CA ARG A 102 1.18 -11.12 2.43
C ARG A 102 0.59 -12.21 1.53
N ILE A 103 -0.56 -11.96 0.92
CA ILE A 103 -1.26 -12.91 0.04
C ILE A 103 -0.45 -13.21 -1.22
N LEU A 104 0.23 -12.20 -1.77
CA LEU A 104 1.09 -12.35 -2.93
C LEU A 104 2.45 -12.99 -2.59
N ASP A 105 2.69 -13.35 -1.32
CA ASP A 105 3.98 -13.83 -0.79
C ASP A 105 5.12 -12.87 -1.11
N LYS A 106 4.85 -11.58 -1.11
CA LYS A 106 5.85 -10.52 -1.30
C LYS A 106 6.45 -10.15 0.05
N ARG A 107 7.77 -10.23 0.11
CA ARG A 107 8.53 -9.97 1.33
C ARG A 107 8.86 -8.48 1.45
N TRP A 108 9.61 -8.14 2.50
CA TRP A 108 10.03 -6.80 2.90
C TRP A 108 11.07 -6.19 1.95
N GLU A 109 10.83 -6.24 0.63
CA GLU A 109 11.75 -5.76 -0.39
C GLU A 109 11.01 -5.12 -1.57
N GLY A 110 11.75 -4.28 -2.31
CA GLY A 110 11.20 -3.59 -3.47
C GLY A 110 10.00 -2.69 -3.13
N PRO A 111 9.07 -2.50 -4.08
CA PRO A 111 7.91 -1.62 -3.88
C PRO A 111 6.95 -2.12 -2.80
N TRP A 112 6.97 -3.43 -2.49
CA TRP A 112 6.10 -4.05 -1.49
C TRP A 112 6.43 -3.67 -0.06
N LEU A 113 7.66 -3.23 0.22
CA LEU A 113 8.04 -2.75 1.54
C LEU A 113 7.18 -1.56 1.99
N TYR A 114 6.76 -0.71 1.06
CA TYR A 114 5.85 0.38 1.35
C TYR A 114 4.51 -0.12 1.92
N PHE A 115 3.99 -1.26 1.45
CA PHE A 115 2.73 -1.86 1.91
C PHE A 115 2.81 -2.35 3.36
N TYR A 116 3.98 -2.82 3.78
CA TYR A 116 4.20 -3.28 5.16
C TYR A 116 4.43 -2.15 6.17
N MET A 117 4.90 -1.00 5.68
CA MET A 117 5.50 0.03 6.50
C MET A 117 4.64 0.52 7.67
N MET A 118 3.33 0.57 7.48
CA MET A 118 2.40 1.06 8.50
C MET A 118 1.83 -0.03 9.41
N SER A 119 2.07 -1.32 9.13
CA SER A 119 1.46 -2.42 9.91
C SER A 119 1.83 -2.36 11.39
N ASP A 120 3.10 -2.17 11.72
CA ASP A 120 3.56 -2.09 13.11
C ASP A 120 2.92 -0.92 13.88
N VAL A 121 2.74 0.23 13.20
CA VAL A 121 2.08 1.41 13.81
C VAL A 121 0.59 1.16 14.01
N ALA A 122 -0.05 0.46 13.08
CA ALA A 122 -1.44 0.05 13.20
C ALA A 122 -1.65 -0.92 14.37
N ASP A 123 -0.78 -1.92 14.51
CA ASP A 123 -0.81 -2.88 15.63
C ASP A 123 -0.65 -2.16 16.98
N LEU A 124 0.33 -1.24 17.09
CA LEU A 124 0.53 -0.43 18.30
C LEU A 124 -0.68 0.47 18.63
N TYR A 125 -1.37 0.96 17.62
CA TYR A 125 -2.60 1.73 17.80
C TYR A 125 -3.76 0.84 18.31
N GLU A 126 -3.94 -0.34 17.73
CA GLU A 126 -4.98 -1.29 18.17
C GLU A 126 -4.73 -1.79 19.60
N GLU A 127 -3.47 -1.95 20.00
CA GLU A 127 -3.08 -2.29 21.37
C GLU A 127 -3.19 -1.12 22.36
N GLY A 128 -3.52 0.09 21.89
CA GLY A 128 -3.64 1.30 22.70
C GLY A 128 -2.31 1.88 23.20
N ILE A 129 -1.19 1.46 22.61
CA ILE A 129 0.16 1.95 22.91
C ILE A 129 0.39 3.32 22.27
N VAL A 130 -0.11 3.48 21.03
CA VAL A 130 -0.05 4.72 20.26
C VAL A 130 -1.43 5.36 20.25
N SER A 131 -1.51 6.69 20.41
CA SER A 131 -2.78 7.40 20.34
C SER A 131 -3.28 7.54 18.89
N GLU A 132 -4.60 7.73 18.73
CA GLU A 132 -5.20 8.00 17.43
C GLU A 132 -4.57 9.19 16.70
N ALA A 133 -4.19 10.24 17.44
CA ALA A 133 -3.55 11.41 16.87
C ALA A 133 -2.18 11.08 16.25
N VAL A 134 -1.40 10.22 16.91
CA VAL A 134 -0.09 9.78 16.41
C VAL A 134 -0.28 8.87 15.20
N PHE A 135 -1.19 7.87 15.30
CA PHE A 135 -1.51 7.00 14.16
C PHE A 135 -1.94 7.81 12.91
N ASN A 136 -2.88 8.75 13.08
CA ASN A 136 -3.36 9.58 11.98
C ASN A 136 -2.25 10.41 11.34
N GLN A 137 -1.34 10.94 12.15
CA GLN A 137 -0.23 11.73 11.68
C GLN A 137 0.81 10.91 10.92
N ASP A 138 1.18 9.74 11.45
CA ASP A 138 2.11 8.82 10.78
C ASP A 138 1.49 8.28 9.48
N PHE A 139 0.18 8.00 9.49
CA PHE A 139 -0.57 7.65 8.28
C PHE A 139 -0.49 8.77 7.23
N ASP A 140 -0.74 10.02 7.60
CA ASP A 140 -0.74 11.14 6.66
C ASP A 140 0.66 11.36 6.04
N VAL A 141 1.74 11.20 6.81
CA VAL A 141 3.12 11.26 6.30
C VAL A 141 3.38 10.13 5.29
N TRP A 142 3.02 8.91 5.64
CA TRP A 142 3.22 7.74 4.77
C TRP A 142 2.37 7.83 3.51
N TRP A 143 1.08 8.14 3.64
CA TRP A 143 0.13 8.13 2.53
C TRP A 143 0.38 9.24 1.51
N ASN A 144 0.78 10.42 1.97
CA ASN A 144 1.03 11.58 1.12
C ASN A 144 2.49 11.69 0.66
N ALA A 145 3.35 10.71 0.94
CA ALA A 145 4.71 10.71 0.46
C ALA A 145 4.75 10.70 -1.08
N GLU A 146 5.36 11.71 -1.68
CA GLU A 146 5.51 11.84 -3.14
C GLU A 146 6.36 10.70 -3.69
N GLU A 147 7.46 10.39 -2.99
CA GLU A 147 8.30 9.25 -3.29
C GLU A 147 8.00 8.12 -2.30
N ARG A 148 7.73 6.93 -2.81
CA ARG A 148 7.53 5.71 -2.02
C ARG A 148 8.85 5.16 -1.45
N ASP A 149 9.80 6.04 -1.17
CA ASP A 149 11.09 5.72 -0.57
C ASP A 149 10.93 5.56 0.94
N VAL A 150 10.88 4.31 1.37
CA VAL A 150 10.71 3.91 2.78
C VAL A 150 11.76 4.56 3.69
N SER A 151 13.01 4.70 3.23
CA SER A 151 14.06 5.33 4.02
C SER A 151 13.76 6.81 4.30
N LYS A 152 13.33 7.55 3.28
CA LYS A 152 12.95 8.95 3.41
C LYS A 152 11.71 9.14 4.29
N ILE A 153 10.72 8.26 4.17
CA ILE A 153 9.52 8.30 5.03
C ILE A 153 9.91 8.04 6.48
N CYS A 154 10.77 7.06 6.76
CA CYS A 154 11.28 6.81 8.11
C CYS A 154 12.04 8.01 8.69
N ASP A 155 12.81 8.74 7.88
CA ASP A 155 13.51 9.94 8.34
C ASP A 155 12.52 11.07 8.66
N GLN A 156 11.49 11.27 7.85
CA GLN A 156 10.39 12.22 8.14
C GLN A 156 9.67 11.87 9.44
N TRP A 157 9.38 10.61 9.71
CA TRP A 157 8.80 10.17 10.99
C TRP A 157 9.72 10.46 12.18
N ARG A 158 11.03 10.18 12.03
CA ARG A 158 12.01 10.49 13.09
C ARG A 158 12.10 11.98 13.39
N GLU A 159 12.13 12.81 12.37
CA GLU A 159 12.15 14.27 12.50
C GLU A 159 10.90 14.79 13.19
N HIS A 160 9.75 14.20 12.87
CA HIS A 160 8.47 14.56 13.44
C HIS A 160 8.35 14.14 14.91
N ASN A 161 8.64 12.87 15.21
CA ASN A 161 8.52 12.31 16.56
C ASN A 161 9.67 12.73 17.48
N ASN A 162 10.82 13.12 16.94
CA ASN A 162 11.96 13.66 17.64
C ASN A 162 12.41 14.97 16.99
N PRO A 163 11.61 16.05 17.08
CA PRO A 163 12.02 17.32 16.49
C PRO A 163 13.38 17.72 17.07
N PRO A 164 14.33 18.18 16.23
CA PRO A 164 15.66 18.54 16.68
C PRO A 164 15.49 19.52 17.84
N ARG A 165 15.96 19.12 19.03
CA ARG A 165 15.89 19.96 20.23
C ARG A 165 16.39 21.33 19.83
N LYS A 166 15.49 22.32 19.74
CA LYS A 166 15.86 23.69 19.41
C LYS A 166 16.98 24.06 20.39
N ASN A 167 18.20 24.06 19.90
CA ASN A 167 19.44 24.36 20.66
C ASN A 167 19.45 25.82 21.15
N GLY A 168 18.34 26.26 21.79
CA GLY A 168 18.14 27.64 22.16
C GLY A 168 18.57 27.96 23.57
N PHE A 169 18.42 27.05 24.51
CA PHE A 169 18.68 27.37 25.93
C PHE A 169 20.04 26.84 26.40
N TRP A 170 20.33 25.55 26.17
CA TRP A 170 21.58 24.97 26.67
C TRP A 170 22.82 25.36 25.87
N SER A 171 22.71 25.74 24.61
CA SER A 171 23.83 26.33 23.86
C SER A 171 24.17 27.75 24.33
N LYS A 172 23.16 28.53 24.78
CA LYS A 172 23.37 29.84 25.39
C LYS A 172 23.99 29.70 26.78
N VAL A 173 23.54 28.74 27.59
CA VAL A 173 24.08 28.47 28.92
C VAL A 173 25.54 27.97 28.84
N ARG A 174 25.88 27.04 27.94
CA ARG A 174 27.27 26.62 27.71
C ARG A 174 28.17 27.75 27.21
N ARG A 175 27.65 28.69 26.43
CA ARG A 175 28.41 29.87 25.96
C ARG A 175 28.65 30.87 27.11
N PHE A 176 27.73 30.97 28.08
CA PHE A 176 27.88 31.83 29.25
C PHE A 176 28.96 31.28 30.19
N PHE A 177 28.96 30.00 30.50
CA PHE A 177 29.96 29.39 31.40
C PHE A 177 31.37 29.34 30.77
N ARG A 178 31.49 29.31 29.44
CA ARG A 178 32.80 29.32 28.76
C ARG A 178 33.48 30.71 28.73
N LYS A 179 32.72 31.78 28.99
CA LYS A 179 33.27 33.14 29.09
C LYS A 179 33.75 33.49 30.50
N SER A 180 33.23 32.83 31.54
CA SER A 180 33.60 33.10 32.96
C SER A 180 34.86 32.41 33.41
N THR A 181 35.50 31.56 32.60
CA THR A 181 36.73 30.85 32.96
C THR A 181 37.97 31.41 32.24
N LYS A 182 37.88 32.61 31.65
CA LYS A 182 39.00 33.33 31.02
C LYS A 182 39.19 34.74 31.57
N SER A 183 39.08 34.87 32.89
CA SER A 183 39.55 36.06 33.64
C SER A 183 40.48 35.62 34.74
#